data_b1b5e0e2a18543ff1da36fa4f10e5f96
#
_entry.id   b1b5e0e2a18543ff1da36fa4f10e5f96
#
_cell.length_a   1.000
_cell.length_b   1.000
_cell.length_c   1.000
_cell.angle_alpha   90.00
_cell.angle_beta   90.00
_cell.angle_gamma   90.00
#
_symmetry.space_group_name_H-M   'P 1'
#
loop_
_entity.id
_entity.type
_entity.pdbx_description
1 polymer ?
#
loop_
_entity_poly.entity_id
_entity_poly.type
_entity_poly.pdbx_seq_one_letter_code
_entity_poly.pdbx_strand_id
1 'polypeptide(L)'
;TIAAAILEAAERFTSQENEPALQEFQLVVGGMKALAENRYEPLLILDAFLLRSLAVAGYAPSMTICSRCEKPGPHRYFSLVGGGSVCADCRPSACATPAPETLELMGALLSSDWDVATASEPKFRREASGLIAAYLQWHLERGLRSLPMVERV
;
A
#
# COMPACT_ATOMS: atom_id res chain seq x y z
N THR A 1 13.22 13.64 0.37
CA THR A 1 13.88 12.42 -0.14
C THR A 1 13.00 11.20 0.09
N ILE A 2 13.29 10.13 -0.61
CA ILE A 2 12.58 8.86 -0.40
C ILE A 2 12.84 8.34 1.02
N ALA A 3 14.07 8.45 1.50
CA ALA A 3 14.39 8.06 2.88
C ALA A 3 13.56 8.84 3.90
N ALA A 4 13.42 10.15 3.70
CA ALA A 4 12.59 10.98 4.58
C ALA A 4 11.12 10.56 4.51
N ALA A 5 10.62 10.23 3.32
CA ALA A 5 9.23 9.76 3.15
C ALA A 5 8.97 8.45 3.90
N ILE A 6 9.92 7.53 3.87
CA ILE A 6 9.83 6.28 4.62
C ILE A 6 9.75 6.57 6.11
N LEU A 7 10.62 7.45 6.62
CA LEU A 7 10.64 7.78 8.05
C LEU A 7 9.36 8.49 8.50
N GLU A 8 8.85 9.41 7.69
CA GLU A 8 7.59 10.09 8.00
C GLU A 8 6.41 9.13 8.02
N ALA A 9 6.35 8.23 7.04
CA ALA A 9 5.30 7.21 7.00
C ALA A 9 5.39 6.27 8.20
N ALA A 10 6.59 5.82 8.53
CA ALA A 10 6.82 4.94 9.68
C ALA A 10 6.34 5.58 10.97
N GLU A 11 6.61 6.87 11.16
CA GLU A 11 6.15 7.60 12.33
C GLU A 11 4.63 7.60 12.44
N ARG A 12 3.94 7.82 11.32
CA ARG A 12 2.48 7.82 11.31
C ARG A 12 1.90 6.44 11.60
N PHE A 13 2.51 5.38 11.07
CA PHE A 13 2.07 4.01 11.35
C PHE A 13 2.26 3.65 12.82
N THR A 14 3.41 3.95 13.38
CA THR A 14 3.72 3.56 14.76
C THR A 14 2.97 4.39 15.79
N SER A 15 2.56 5.60 15.46
CA SER A 15 1.76 6.43 16.38
C SER A 15 0.34 5.90 16.57
N GLN A 16 -0.15 5.08 15.66
CA GLN A 16 -1.50 4.52 15.71
C GLN A 16 -1.55 3.14 16.34
N GLU A 17 -0.46 2.40 16.29
CA GLU A 17 -0.39 1.01 16.71
C GLU A 17 0.82 0.79 17.62
N ASN A 18 0.63 0.04 18.68
CA ASN A 18 1.72 -0.26 19.62
C ASN A 18 2.37 -1.62 19.35
N GLU A 19 1.59 -2.60 18.90
CA GLU A 19 2.07 -3.97 18.77
C GLU A 19 2.95 -4.25 17.55
N PRO A 20 2.67 -3.71 16.36
CA PRO A 20 3.50 -4.01 15.18
C PRO A 20 4.78 -3.19 15.09
N ALA A 21 5.18 -2.50 16.16
CA ALA A 21 6.35 -1.61 16.12
C ALA A 21 7.63 -2.31 15.69
N LEU A 22 7.85 -3.56 16.13
CA LEU A 22 9.05 -4.31 15.73
C LEU A 22 9.03 -4.62 14.23
N GLN A 23 7.90 -5.08 13.71
CA GLN A 23 7.77 -5.38 12.29
C GLN A 23 7.93 -4.13 11.45
N GLU A 24 7.34 -3.00 11.89
CA GLU A 24 7.50 -1.73 11.19
C GLU A 24 8.95 -1.28 11.19
N PHE A 25 9.64 -1.43 12.32
CA PHE A 25 11.07 -1.12 12.40
C PHE A 25 11.88 -1.94 11.40
N GLN A 26 11.58 -3.23 11.28
CA GLN A 26 12.26 -4.10 10.33
C GLN A 26 12.02 -3.67 8.88
N LEU A 27 10.81 -3.18 8.56
CA LEU A 27 10.50 -2.65 7.24
C LEU A 27 11.29 -1.37 6.95
N VAL A 28 11.42 -0.48 7.94
CA VAL A 28 12.23 0.74 7.81
C VAL A 28 13.68 0.38 7.53
N VAL A 29 14.26 -0.51 8.33
CA VAL A 29 15.64 -0.95 8.16
C VAL A 29 15.85 -1.56 6.77
N GLY A 30 14.94 -2.44 6.34
CA GLY A 30 15.02 -3.05 5.02
C GLY A 30 14.95 -2.03 3.89
N GLY A 31 14.06 -1.05 4.00
CA GLY A 31 13.93 0.02 3.01
C GLY A 31 15.17 0.89 2.94
N MET A 32 15.69 1.30 4.09
CA MET A 32 16.91 2.11 4.15
C MET A 32 18.11 1.37 3.58
N LYS A 33 18.24 0.08 3.88
CA LYS A 33 19.32 -0.75 3.37
C LYS A 33 19.22 -0.88 1.84
N ALA A 34 18.03 -1.13 1.32
CA ALA A 34 17.81 -1.24 -0.12
C ALA A 34 18.18 0.07 -0.84
N LEU A 35 17.80 1.22 -0.24
CA LEU A 35 18.18 2.53 -0.79
C LEU A 35 19.69 2.73 -0.78
N ALA A 36 20.34 2.43 0.34
CA ALA A 36 21.80 2.61 0.49
C ALA A 36 22.59 1.73 -0.48
N GLU A 37 22.08 0.53 -0.75
CA GLU A 37 22.74 -0.42 -1.65
C GLU A 37 22.29 -0.27 -3.12
N ASN A 38 21.41 0.67 -3.41
CA ASN A 38 20.89 0.91 -4.77
C ASN A 38 20.33 -0.37 -5.41
N ARG A 39 19.61 -1.19 -4.63
CA ARG A 39 19.11 -2.49 -5.11
C ARG A 39 18.03 -2.34 -6.17
N TYR A 40 17.14 -1.35 -5.97
CA TYR A 40 15.98 -1.14 -6.83
C TYR A 40 15.77 0.36 -7.00
N GLU A 41 14.89 0.73 -7.93
CA GLU A 41 14.53 2.10 -8.15
C GLU A 41 13.87 2.66 -6.87
N PRO A 42 14.29 3.85 -6.38
CA PRO A 42 13.86 4.37 -5.08
C PRO A 42 12.35 4.48 -4.89
N LEU A 43 11.61 4.88 -5.92
CA LEU A 43 10.16 5.00 -5.81
C LEU A 43 9.50 3.63 -5.60
N LEU A 44 10.03 2.58 -6.23
CA LEU A 44 9.53 1.22 -6.01
C LEU A 44 9.79 0.76 -4.57
N ILE A 45 10.94 1.13 -4.01
CA ILE A 45 11.25 0.80 -2.61
C ILE A 45 10.26 1.50 -1.68
N LEU A 46 9.97 2.77 -1.92
CA LEU A 46 8.99 3.51 -1.13
C LEU A 46 7.61 2.86 -1.21
N ASP A 47 7.15 2.55 -2.42
CA ASP A 47 5.81 2.01 -2.62
C ASP A 47 5.66 0.61 -2.01
N ALA A 48 6.71 -0.22 -2.11
CA ALA A 48 6.73 -1.52 -1.43
C ALA A 48 6.66 -1.34 0.09
N PHE A 49 7.42 -0.39 0.63
CA PHE A 49 7.42 -0.07 2.05
C PHE A 49 6.01 0.33 2.50
N LEU A 50 5.36 1.24 1.78
CA LEU A 50 4.03 1.73 2.14
C LEU A 50 2.99 0.61 2.15
N LEU A 51 2.98 -0.23 1.11
CA LEU A 51 2.04 -1.36 1.03
C LEU A 51 2.27 -2.38 2.14
N ARG A 52 3.52 -2.67 2.43
CA ARG A 52 3.86 -3.66 3.46
C ARG A 52 3.62 -3.12 4.86
N SER A 53 3.81 -1.82 5.07
CA SER A 53 3.44 -1.18 6.34
C SER A 53 1.93 -1.20 6.56
N LEU A 54 1.15 -0.98 5.51
CA LEU A 54 -0.30 -1.14 5.57
C LEU A 54 -0.68 -2.57 5.96
N ALA A 55 0.02 -3.56 5.41
CA ALA A 55 -0.22 -4.96 5.76
C ALA A 55 0.06 -5.24 7.23
N VAL A 56 1.16 -4.73 7.76
CA VAL A 56 1.50 -4.86 9.18
C VAL A 56 0.43 -4.23 10.06
N ALA A 57 -0.11 -3.08 9.65
CA ALA A 57 -1.16 -2.40 10.38
C ALA A 57 -2.55 -3.04 10.23
N GLY A 58 -2.70 -4.03 9.34
CA GLY A 58 -3.96 -4.71 9.13
C GLY A 58 -4.82 -4.13 8.02
N TYR A 59 -4.26 -3.27 7.17
CA TYR A 59 -5.00 -2.56 6.12
C TYR A 59 -4.48 -2.82 4.71
N ALA A 60 -3.81 -3.95 4.47
CA ALA A 60 -3.32 -4.26 3.13
C ALA A 60 -4.48 -4.27 2.12
N PRO A 61 -4.31 -3.66 0.93
CA PRO A 61 -5.33 -3.78 -0.09
C PRO A 61 -5.44 -5.21 -0.59
N SER A 62 -6.64 -5.66 -0.84
CA SER A 62 -6.87 -6.95 -1.47
C SER A 62 -6.41 -6.86 -2.93
N MET A 63 -5.54 -7.78 -3.36
CA MET A 63 -4.98 -7.75 -4.72
C MET A 63 -5.31 -9.00 -5.52
N THR A 64 -5.66 -10.11 -4.88
CA THR A 64 -5.88 -11.39 -5.56
C THR A 64 -7.33 -11.84 -5.55
N ILE A 65 -8.11 -11.34 -4.62
CA ILE A 65 -9.54 -11.68 -4.50
C ILE A 65 -10.34 -10.39 -4.37
N CYS A 66 -11.65 -10.47 -4.62
CA CYS A 66 -12.54 -9.34 -4.34
C CYS A 66 -12.57 -9.06 -2.84
N SER A 67 -12.35 -7.81 -2.47
CA SER A 67 -12.33 -7.41 -1.06
C SER A 67 -13.69 -7.55 -0.37
N ARG A 68 -14.77 -7.70 -1.14
CA ARG A 68 -16.13 -7.79 -0.62
C ARG A 68 -16.67 -9.21 -0.59
N CYS A 69 -16.60 -9.93 -1.70
CA CYS A 69 -17.20 -11.27 -1.81
C CYS A 69 -16.17 -12.39 -1.88
N GLU A 70 -14.88 -12.04 -1.88
CA GLU A 70 -13.74 -12.97 -1.93
C GLU A 70 -13.65 -13.79 -3.23
N LYS A 71 -14.38 -13.39 -4.27
CA LYS A 71 -14.29 -14.06 -5.56
C LYS A 71 -12.86 -13.97 -6.10
N PRO A 72 -12.27 -15.09 -6.55
CA PRO A 72 -10.90 -15.05 -7.11
C PRO A 72 -10.79 -14.14 -8.32
N GLY A 73 -9.68 -13.41 -8.38
CA GLY A 73 -9.36 -12.53 -9.50
C GLY A 73 -8.58 -13.21 -10.61
N PRO A 74 -7.94 -12.42 -11.44
CA PRO A 74 -7.75 -10.96 -11.28
C PRO A 74 -9.02 -10.14 -11.54
N HIS A 75 -9.11 -8.99 -10.86
CA HIS A 75 -10.21 -8.04 -11.02
C HIS A 75 -9.70 -6.74 -11.63
N ARG A 76 -10.62 -5.98 -12.24
CA ARG A 76 -10.25 -4.76 -12.96
C ARG A 76 -10.44 -3.49 -12.14
N TYR A 77 -11.22 -3.55 -11.08
CA TYR A 77 -11.62 -2.38 -10.30
C TYR A 77 -10.88 -2.33 -8.99
N PHE A 78 -10.58 -1.11 -8.54
CA PHE A 78 -9.88 -0.89 -7.28
C PHE A 78 -10.63 0.19 -6.49
N SER A 79 -11.01 -0.14 -5.26
CA SER A 79 -11.79 0.75 -4.41
C SER A 79 -10.99 1.11 -3.17
N LEU A 80 -10.80 2.40 -2.92
CA LEU A 80 -10.17 2.88 -1.69
C LEU A 80 -11.03 2.51 -0.49
N VAL A 81 -12.31 2.80 -0.58
CA VAL A 81 -13.29 2.54 0.48
C VAL A 81 -13.47 1.05 0.69
N GLY A 82 -13.51 0.31 -0.40
CA GLY A 82 -13.77 -1.13 -0.36
C GLY A 82 -12.60 -1.99 0.08
N GLY A 83 -11.41 -1.42 0.15
CA GLY A 83 -10.24 -2.15 0.63
C GLY A 83 -9.41 -2.83 -0.46
N GLY A 84 -9.44 -2.34 -1.68
CA GLY A 84 -8.62 -2.84 -2.77
C GLY A 84 -9.41 -3.34 -3.96
N SER A 85 -8.98 -4.46 -4.56
CA SER A 85 -9.63 -5.05 -5.73
C SER A 85 -11.07 -5.44 -5.43
N VAL A 86 -11.97 -5.11 -6.35
CA VAL A 86 -13.38 -5.51 -6.27
C VAL A 86 -13.82 -6.06 -7.62
N CYS A 87 -14.72 -7.04 -7.59
CA CYS A 87 -15.28 -7.59 -8.81
C CYS A 87 -16.33 -6.64 -9.39
N ALA A 88 -16.77 -6.93 -10.62
CA ALA A 88 -17.75 -6.09 -11.30
C ALA A 88 -19.08 -5.97 -10.53
N ASP A 89 -19.48 -7.03 -9.85
CA ASP A 89 -20.75 -7.05 -9.10
C ASP A 89 -20.68 -6.27 -7.80
N CYS A 90 -19.50 -6.23 -7.16
CA CYS A 90 -19.33 -5.58 -5.86
C CYS A 90 -18.82 -4.15 -5.96
N ARG A 91 -18.41 -3.70 -7.14
CA ARG A 91 -17.78 -2.39 -7.28
C ARG A 91 -18.74 -1.26 -6.88
N PRO A 92 -18.26 -0.27 -6.11
CA PRO A 92 -19.04 0.93 -5.85
C PRO A 92 -19.02 1.84 -7.08
N SER A 93 -19.93 2.82 -7.12
CA SER A 93 -20.03 3.76 -8.24
C SER A 93 -18.74 4.57 -8.43
N ALA A 94 -18.05 4.88 -7.32
CA ALA A 94 -16.79 5.63 -7.36
C ALA A 94 -15.63 4.67 -7.08
N CYS A 95 -15.08 4.06 -8.11
CA CYS A 95 -13.89 3.24 -7.99
C CYS A 95 -12.95 3.49 -9.18
N ALA A 96 -11.69 3.15 -9.00
CA ALA A 96 -10.70 3.26 -10.07
C ALA A 96 -10.74 2.03 -10.96
N THR A 97 -10.31 2.23 -12.21
CA THR A 97 -10.13 1.13 -13.17
C THR A 97 -8.71 1.21 -13.69
N PRO A 98 -7.71 0.89 -12.86
CA PRO A 98 -6.31 1.00 -13.29
C PRO A 98 -5.96 -0.04 -14.34
N ALA A 99 -4.85 0.18 -15.03
CA ALA A 99 -4.35 -0.80 -15.97
C ALA A 99 -4.08 -2.13 -15.28
N PRO A 100 -4.30 -3.27 -15.95
CA PRO A 100 -3.97 -4.57 -15.34
C PRO A 100 -2.52 -4.66 -14.88
N GLU A 101 -1.59 -4.09 -15.63
CA GLU A 101 -0.17 -4.07 -15.28
C GLU A 101 0.09 -3.27 -14.01
N THR A 102 -0.70 -2.23 -13.76
CA THR A 102 -0.59 -1.45 -12.51
C THR A 102 -1.00 -2.30 -11.32
N LEU A 103 -2.09 -3.02 -11.42
CA LEU A 103 -2.54 -3.91 -10.33
C LEU A 103 -1.56 -5.06 -10.10
N GLU A 104 -1.01 -5.61 -11.18
CA GLU A 104 0.01 -6.64 -11.08
C GLU A 104 1.25 -6.12 -10.35
N LEU A 105 1.68 -4.90 -10.69
CA LEU A 105 2.81 -4.25 -10.00
C LEU A 105 2.53 -4.06 -8.52
N MET A 106 1.36 -3.57 -8.15
CA MET A 106 1.01 -3.38 -6.75
C MET A 106 1.03 -4.70 -5.98
N GLY A 107 0.49 -5.75 -6.57
CA GLY A 107 0.55 -7.09 -5.98
C GLY A 107 1.98 -7.58 -5.79
N ALA A 108 2.84 -7.34 -6.78
CA ALA A 108 4.25 -7.71 -6.72
C ALA A 108 4.99 -6.95 -5.60
N LEU A 109 4.73 -5.65 -5.47
CA LEU A 109 5.35 -4.84 -4.41
C LEU A 109 4.91 -5.32 -3.03
N LEU A 110 3.64 -5.67 -2.88
CA LEU A 110 3.11 -6.17 -1.61
C LEU A 110 3.71 -7.53 -1.24
N SER A 111 3.93 -8.41 -2.22
CA SER A 111 4.46 -9.76 -2.00
C SER A 111 5.98 -9.87 -2.14
N SER A 112 6.66 -8.77 -2.40
CA SER A 112 8.12 -8.74 -2.62
C SER A 112 8.58 -9.50 -3.87
N ASP A 113 7.77 -9.52 -4.90
CA ASP A 113 8.15 -10.07 -6.20
C ASP A 113 8.90 -8.99 -6.99
N TRP A 114 10.19 -8.85 -6.70
CA TRP A 114 11.02 -7.81 -7.27
C TRP A 114 11.34 -8.02 -8.76
N ASP A 115 11.24 -9.25 -9.25
CA ASP A 115 11.43 -9.51 -10.68
C ASP A 115 10.32 -8.84 -11.49
N VAL A 116 9.08 -8.98 -11.07
CA VAL A 116 7.94 -8.30 -11.71
C VAL A 116 8.04 -6.79 -11.53
N ALA A 117 8.34 -6.34 -10.31
CA ALA A 117 8.42 -4.91 -10.02
C ALA A 117 9.50 -4.22 -10.87
N THR A 118 10.68 -4.83 -10.97
CA THR A 118 11.81 -4.27 -11.71
C THR A 118 11.52 -4.22 -13.22
N ALA A 119 10.79 -5.19 -13.74
CA ALA A 119 10.45 -5.26 -15.14
C ALA A 119 9.31 -4.32 -15.56
N SER A 120 8.64 -3.67 -14.61
CA SER A 120 7.49 -2.82 -14.89
C SER A 120 7.88 -1.55 -15.65
N GLU A 121 6.92 -1.04 -16.44
CA GLU A 121 7.12 0.19 -17.20
C GLU A 121 6.84 1.43 -16.36
N PRO A 122 7.51 2.56 -16.63
CA PRO A 122 7.34 3.79 -15.85
C PRO A 122 5.90 4.28 -15.73
N LYS A 123 5.10 4.15 -16.79
CA LYS A 123 3.71 4.64 -16.74
C LYS A 123 2.86 3.90 -15.72
N PHE A 124 3.10 2.60 -15.55
CA PHE A 124 2.37 1.80 -14.56
C PHE A 124 2.89 2.05 -13.15
N ARG A 125 4.18 2.35 -13.03
CA ARG A 125 4.75 2.78 -11.75
C ARG A 125 4.13 4.08 -11.26
N ARG A 126 3.92 5.03 -12.16
CA ARG A 126 3.28 6.31 -11.81
C ARG A 126 1.83 6.10 -11.37
N GLU A 127 1.09 5.28 -12.10
CA GLU A 127 -0.30 5.00 -11.72
C GLU A 127 -0.35 4.27 -10.38
N ALA A 128 0.50 3.29 -10.17
CA ALA A 128 0.56 2.55 -8.90
C ALA A 128 0.90 3.47 -7.75
N SER A 129 1.91 4.34 -7.89
CA SER A 129 2.28 5.29 -6.84
C SER A 129 1.10 6.19 -6.45
N GLY A 130 0.36 6.67 -7.44
CA GLY A 130 -0.82 7.50 -7.18
C GLY A 130 -1.90 6.76 -6.41
N LEU A 131 -2.19 5.51 -6.78
CA LEU A 131 -3.18 4.69 -6.10
C LEU A 131 -2.74 4.33 -4.69
N ILE A 132 -1.47 3.98 -4.50
CA ILE A 132 -0.93 3.64 -3.20
C ILE A 132 -1.00 4.86 -2.27
N ALA A 133 -0.61 6.03 -2.75
CA ALA A 133 -0.68 7.25 -1.96
C ALA A 133 -2.13 7.57 -1.56
N ALA A 134 -3.08 7.44 -2.48
CA ALA A 134 -4.49 7.70 -2.19
C ALA A 134 -5.05 6.67 -1.18
N TYR A 135 -4.71 5.41 -1.35
CA TYR A 135 -5.14 4.35 -0.44
C TYR A 135 -4.58 4.57 0.97
N LEU A 136 -3.28 4.89 1.05
CA LEU A 136 -2.62 5.18 2.31
C LEU A 136 -3.28 6.35 3.02
N GLN A 137 -3.50 7.44 2.31
CA GLN A 137 -4.10 8.64 2.90
C GLN A 137 -5.51 8.37 3.41
N TRP A 138 -6.30 7.63 2.67
CA TRP A 138 -7.65 7.25 3.09
C TRP A 138 -7.62 6.53 4.43
N HIS A 139 -6.74 5.54 4.58
CA HIS A 139 -6.68 4.71 5.79
C HIS A 139 -6.04 5.44 6.97
N LEU A 140 -5.01 6.25 6.73
CA LEU A 140 -4.38 7.03 7.79
C LEU A 140 -5.31 8.12 8.32
N GLU A 141 -6.08 8.78 7.45
CA GLU A 141 -7.04 9.78 7.89
C GLU A 141 -8.10 9.16 8.81
N ARG A 142 -8.56 7.97 8.51
CA ARG A 142 -9.55 7.28 9.33
C ARG A 142 -8.96 6.90 10.68
N GLY A 143 -7.74 6.38 10.72
CA GLY A 143 -7.04 6.08 11.97
C GLY A 143 -6.83 7.32 12.82
N LEU A 144 -6.44 8.43 12.20
CA LEU A 144 -6.24 9.68 12.91
C LEU A 144 -7.54 10.28 13.43
N ARG A 145 -8.66 10.07 12.74
CA ARG A 145 -9.96 10.56 13.19
C ARG A 145 -10.47 9.81 14.41
N SER A 146 -10.20 8.53 14.52
CA SER A 146 -10.67 7.73 15.64
C SER A 146 -9.92 8.03 16.94
N LEU A 147 -8.61 8.30 16.87
CA LEU A 147 -7.79 8.57 18.05
C LEU A 147 -8.20 9.82 18.81
N PRO A 148 -8.38 10.99 18.19
CA PRO A 148 -8.80 12.18 18.92
C PRO A 148 -10.17 12.04 19.58
N MET A 149 -11.09 11.30 18.99
CA MET A 149 -12.40 11.07 19.58
C MET A 149 -12.31 10.22 20.84
N VAL A 150 -11.48 9.19 20.82
CA VAL A 150 -11.24 8.33 21.98
C VAL A 150 -10.59 9.11 23.12
N GLU A 151 -9.63 9.97 22.82
CA GLU A 151 -8.93 10.77 23.79
C GLU A 151 -9.81 11.83 24.45
N ARG A 152 -10.82 12.33 23.73
CA ARG A 152 -11.74 13.35 24.22
C ARG A 152 -12.84 12.79 25.13
N VAL A 153 -13.05 11.51 25.06
CA VAL A 153 -14.01 10.81 25.89
C VAL A 153 -13.40 10.37 27.21
#